data_00f146001f7b0c1b309b1f6ff487a508
#
_entry.id   00f146001f7b0c1b309b1f6ff487a508
#
_cell.length_a   1.000
_cell.length_b   1.000
_cell.length_c   1.000
_cell.angle_alpha   90.00
_cell.angle_beta   90.00
_cell.angle_gamma   90.00
#
_symmetry.space_group_name_H-M   'P 1'
#
loop_
_entity.id
_entity.type
_entity.pdbx_description
1 polymer ?
#
loop_
_entity_poly.entity_id
_entity_poly.type
_entity_poly.pdbx_seq_one_letter_code
_entity_poly.pdbx_strand_id
1 'polypeptide(L)'
;MELYHKVEEPLIEVLADMEWEGVKVDTARLAEYGTELSATLAEIEEKIRSMADTPDLNINSAKQLGVVLFEKLQIDGKPKKTKTKQYRTDEEYLTSLSDKHPIVSLVLEYRGLKKLLSTYIEALPQLVNRYTGRIHTSYNQAVTATGRLSSTNPNLQNIPVREEQGRLIRKAFVPADSDHILHARRFLLRLR
;
A
#
# COMPACT_ATOMS: atom_id res chain seq x y z
N MET A 1 21.91 -28.41 7.53
CA MET A 1 23.27 -27.87 7.41
C MET A 1 23.59 -27.41 5.98
N GLU A 2 23.31 -28.23 4.96
CA GLU A 2 23.65 -27.89 3.56
C GLU A 2 22.95 -26.61 3.04
N LEU A 3 21.68 -26.44 3.34
CA LEU A 3 20.91 -25.23 2.98
C LEU A 3 21.52 -23.96 3.61
N TYR A 4 21.91 -24.07 4.89
CA TYR A 4 22.53 -22.95 5.59
C TYR A 4 23.80 -22.49 4.92
N HIS A 5 24.77 -23.38 4.70
CA HIS A 5 26.06 -23.02 4.13
C HIS A 5 26.02 -22.66 2.64
N LYS A 6 25.08 -23.23 1.87
CA LYS A 6 25.00 -22.96 0.42
C LYS A 6 24.11 -21.77 0.06
N VAL A 7 23.16 -21.43 0.91
CA VAL A 7 22.16 -20.39 0.58
C VAL A 7 22.12 -19.28 1.63
N GLU A 8 21.86 -19.63 2.89
CA GLU A 8 21.59 -18.60 3.91
C GLU A 8 22.84 -17.80 4.28
N GLU A 9 23.97 -18.48 4.47
CA GLU A 9 25.22 -17.82 4.88
C GLU A 9 25.78 -16.88 3.79
N PRO A 10 25.90 -17.28 2.51
CA PRO A 10 26.32 -16.37 1.45
C PRO A 10 25.32 -15.21 1.19
N LEU A 11 24.04 -15.43 1.49
CA LEU A 11 23.02 -14.40 1.33
C LEU A 11 23.19 -13.24 2.33
N ILE A 12 23.80 -13.47 3.49
CA ILE A 12 24.01 -12.44 4.53
C ILE A 12 24.81 -11.27 3.96
N GLU A 13 25.91 -11.55 3.26
CA GLU A 13 26.77 -10.50 2.67
C GLU A 13 26.00 -9.68 1.63
N VAL A 14 25.26 -10.38 0.75
CA VAL A 14 24.45 -9.72 -0.29
C VAL A 14 23.37 -8.82 0.32
N LEU A 15 22.72 -9.29 1.38
CA LEU A 15 21.69 -8.47 2.06
C LEU A 15 22.30 -7.29 2.79
N ALA A 16 23.46 -7.47 3.43
CA ALA A 16 24.18 -6.39 4.09
C ALA A 16 24.58 -5.30 3.09
N ASP A 17 25.10 -5.68 1.91
CA ASP A 17 25.42 -4.74 0.84
C ASP A 17 24.17 -4.01 0.33
N MET A 18 23.06 -4.71 0.14
CA MET A 18 21.78 -4.11 -0.28
C MET A 18 21.22 -3.13 0.75
N GLU A 19 21.33 -3.44 2.04
CA GLU A 19 20.92 -2.55 3.13
C GLU A 19 21.82 -1.31 3.22
N TRP A 20 23.12 -1.50 3.06
CA TRP A 20 24.10 -0.42 3.05
C TRP A 20 23.92 0.52 1.88
N GLU A 21 23.77 -0.04 0.67
CA GLU A 21 23.58 0.74 -0.55
C GLU A 21 22.24 1.49 -0.52
N GLY A 22 21.16 0.85 -0.08
CA GLY A 22 19.83 1.42 -0.08
C GLY A 22 19.27 1.66 -1.48
N VAL A 23 18.12 2.32 -1.56
CA VAL A 23 17.42 2.62 -2.81
C VAL A 23 17.16 4.11 -2.96
N LYS A 24 17.39 4.66 -4.15
CA LYS A 24 17.12 6.04 -4.47
C LYS A 24 15.67 6.22 -4.90
N VAL A 25 15.02 7.25 -4.38
CA VAL A 25 13.64 7.59 -4.70
C VAL A 25 13.57 9.03 -5.20
N ASP A 26 12.90 9.24 -6.32
CA ASP A 26 12.57 10.55 -6.86
C ASP A 26 11.39 11.14 -6.07
N THR A 27 11.70 11.93 -5.07
CA THR A 27 10.71 12.54 -4.18
C THR A 27 9.87 13.61 -4.88
N ALA A 28 10.41 14.27 -5.91
CA ALA A 28 9.67 15.27 -6.69
C ALA A 28 8.56 14.57 -7.49
N ARG A 29 8.87 13.48 -8.18
CA ARG A 29 7.88 12.67 -8.88
C ARG A 29 6.81 12.09 -7.94
N LEU A 30 7.18 11.67 -6.73
CA LEU A 30 6.19 11.23 -5.73
C LEU A 30 5.27 12.38 -5.31
N ALA A 31 5.80 13.60 -5.14
CA ALA A 31 5.00 14.77 -4.77
C ALA A 31 4.01 15.17 -5.89
N GLU A 32 4.45 15.17 -7.15
CA GLU A 32 3.58 15.39 -8.31
C GLU A 32 2.44 14.38 -8.33
N TYR A 33 2.77 13.09 -8.25
CA TYR A 33 1.77 12.03 -8.21
C TYR A 33 0.85 12.13 -6.98
N GLY A 34 1.37 12.53 -5.84
CA GLY A 34 0.59 12.77 -4.62
C GLY A 34 -0.47 13.87 -4.81
N THR A 35 -0.13 14.92 -5.56
CA THR A 35 -1.06 16.00 -5.90
C THR A 35 -2.20 15.49 -6.79
N GLU A 36 -1.88 14.76 -7.85
CA GLU A 36 -2.87 14.16 -8.75
C GLU A 36 -3.79 13.18 -8.01
N LEU A 37 -3.21 12.32 -7.17
CA LEU A 37 -3.97 11.33 -6.41
C LEU A 37 -4.88 11.98 -5.37
N SER A 38 -4.43 13.07 -4.74
CA SER A 38 -5.23 13.83 -3.78
C SER A 38 -6.43 14.51 -4.44
N ALA A 39 -6.28 15.01 -5.64
CA ALA A 39 -7.38 15.55 -6.44
C ALA A 39 -8.42 14.46 -6.76
N THR A 40 -7.96 13.30 -7.24
CA THR A 40 -8.83 12.14 -7.51
C THR A 40 -9.57 11.68 -6.25
N LEU A 41 -8.88 11.61 -5.11
CA LEU A 41 -9.49 11.25 -3.82
C LEU A 41 -10.58 12.24 -3.40
N ALA A 42 -10.37 13.54 -3.60
CA ALA A 42 -11.36 14.56 -3.29
C ALA A 42 -12.62 14.40 -4.16
N GLU A 43 -12.46 14.11 -5.45
CA GLU A 43 -13.60 13.85 -6.35
C GLU A 43 -14.40 12.60 -5.93
N ILE A 44 -13.70 11.51 -5.58
CA ILE A 44 -14.36 10.28 -5.13
C ILE A 44 -15.08 10.51 -3.81
N GLU A 45 -14.45 11.25 -2.89
CA GLU A 45 -15.03 11.60 -1.59
C GLU A 45 -16.33 12.40 -1.73
N GLU A 46 -16.33 13.38 -2.63
CA GLU A 46 -17.52 14.18 -2.93
C GLU A 46 -18.63 13.33 -3.54
N LYS A 47 -18.32 12.45 -4.49
CA LYS A 47 -19.28 11.50 -5.05
C LYS A 47 -19.87 10.58 -3.98
N ILE A 48 -19.05 10.05 -3.06
CA ILE A 48 -19.53 9.20 -1.97
C ILE A 48 -20.47 9.99 -1.05
N ARG A 49 -20.09 11.20 -0.64
CA ARG A 49 -20.91 12.06 0.22
C ARG A 49 -22.23 12.45 -0.42
N SER A 50 -22.21 12.79 -1.70
CA SER A 50 -23.41 13.10 -2.49
C SER A 50 -24.34 11.89 -2.59
N MET A 51 -23.82 10.71 -2.93
CA MET A 51 -24.62 9.48 -3.02
C MET A 51 -25.17 9.03 -1.66
N ALA A 52 -24.42 9.30 -0.60
CA ALA A 52 -24.84 9.04 0.78
C ALA A 52 -25.82 10.08 1.33
N ASP A 53 -25.99 11.22 0.64
CA ASP A 53 -26.71 12.40 1.16
C ASP A 53 -26.25 12.73 2.59
N THR A 54 -24.93 12.76 2.80
CA THR A 54 -24.31 12.96 4.11
C THR A 54 -23.01 13.76 3.91
N PRO A 55 -23.07 15.10 3.88
CA PRO A 55 -21.90 15.96 3.59
C PRO A 55 -20.73 15.77 4.57
N ASP A 56 -21.03 15.50 5.84
CA ASP A 56 -20.03 15.35 6.91
C ASP A 56 -19.57 13.91 7.12
N LEU A 57 -19.84 13.01 6.15
CA LEU A 57 -19.44 11.61 6.27
C LEU A 57 -17.91 11.48 6.30
N ASN A 58 -17.40 10.89 7.37
CA ASN A 58 -16.02 10.41 7.42
C ASN A 58 -15.93 8.98 6.89
N ILE A 59 -15.50 8.84 5.62
CA ILE A 59 -15.39 7.55 4.92
C ILE A 59 -14.38 6.61 5.59
N ASN A 60 -13.38 7.17 6.29
CA ASN A 60 -12.39 6.38 7.03
C ASN A 60 -12.94 5.83 8.36
N SER A 61 -14.06 6.35 8.85
CA SER A 61 -14.73 5.85 10.04
C SER A 61 -15.60 4.63 9.69
N ALA A 62 -15.14 3.43 10.04
CA ALA A 62 -15.91 2.19 9.83
C ALA A 62 -17.30 2.25 10.47
N LYS A 63 -17.44 2.97 11.60
CA LYS A 63 -18.71 3.15 12.30
C LYS A 63 -19.67 4.02 11.48
N GLN A 64 -19.25 5.20 11.05
CA GLN A 64 -20.09 6.12 10.27
C GLN A 64 -20.44 5.53 8.92
N LEU A 65 -19.46 4.98 8.23
CA LEU A 65 -19.66 4.31 6.95
C LEU A 65 -20.65 3.15 7.07
N GLY A 66 -20.53 2.33 8.12
CA GLY A 66 -21.46 1.21 8.36
C GLY A 66 -22.90 1.66 8.57
N VAL A 67 -23.13 2.74 9.30
CA VAL A 67 -24.47 3.33 9.48
C VAL A 67 -25.03 3.80 8.13
N VAL A 68 -24.24 4.53 7.35
CA VAL A 68 -24.67 5.02 6.03
C VAL A 68 -25.00 3.87 5.09
N LEU A 69 -24.12 2.88 4.94
CA LEU A 69 -24.33 1.79 4.01
C LEU A 69 -25.50 0.87 4.39
N PHE A 70 -25.69 0.58 5.68
CA PHE A 70 -26.61 -0.47 6.12
C PHE A 70 -27.90 0.04 6.77
N GLU A 71 -27.90 1.24 7.36
CA GLU A 71 -29.13 1.82 7.94
C GLU A 71 -29.77 2.82 6.99
N LYS A 72 -28.99 3.74 6.39
CA LYS A 72 -29.52 4.78 5.49
C LYS A 72 -29.79 4.22 4.08
N LEU A 73 -28.80 3.61 3.45
CA LEU A 73 -28.89 3.09 2.08
C LEU A 73 -29.41 1.64 1.99
N GLN A 74 -29.46 0.93 3.12
CA GLN A 74 -29.99 -0.45 3.23
C GLN A 74 -29.44 -1.41 2.16
N ILE A 75 -28.15 -1.33 1.85
CA ILE A 75 -27.49 -2.09 0.76
C ILE A 75 -27.59 -3.61 0.99
N ASP A 76 -27.66 -4.04 2.25
CA ASP A 76 -27.81 -5.44 2.61
C ASP A 76 -28.92 -5.62 3.64
N GLY A 77 -29.89 -6.48 3.34
CA GLY A 77 -31.03 -6.77 4.22
C GLY A 77 -30.64 -7.49 5.54
N LYS A 78 -29.45 -8.11 5.59
CA LYS A 78 -28.90 -8.79 6.78
C LYS A 78 -27.42 -8.49 6.95
N PRO A 79 -27.05 -7.25 7.26
CA PRO A 79 -25.66 -6.83 7.32
C PRO A 79 -24.89 -7.58 8.41
N LYS A 80 -23.69 -8.05 8.05
CA LYS A 80 -22.80 -8.72 8.99
C LYS A 80 -22.24 -7.72 10.00
N LYS A 81 -22.13 -8.16 11.26
CA LYS A 81 -21.56 -7.37 12.37
C LYS A 81 -20.30 -8.03 12.92
N THR A 82 -19.41 -7.20 13.45
CA THR A 82 -18.23 -7.63 14.19
C THR A 82 -18.60 -8.16 15.59
N LYS A 83 -17.64 -8.74 16.29
CA LYS A 83 -17.82 -9.14 17.71
C LYS A 83 -18.23 -7.98 18.61
N THR A 84 -17.87 -6.75 18.25
CA THR A 84 -18.23 -5.51 18.97
C THR A 84 -19.55 -4.91 18.49
N LYS A 85 -20.38 -5.67 17.77
CA LYS A 85 -21.71 -5.28 17.25
C LYS A 85 -21.68 -4.11 16.23
N GLN A 86 -20.50 -3.72 15.73
CA GLN A 86 -20.37 -2.75 14.63
C GLN A 86 -20.57 -3.46 13.28
N TYR A 87 -21.05 -2.73 12.29
CA TYR A 87 -21.15 -3.25 10.92
C TYR A 87 -19.77 -3.59 10.34
N ARG A 88 -19.65 -4.72 9.67
CA ARG A 88 -18.45 -5.05 8.94
C ARG A 88 -18.34 -4.16 7.70
N THR A 89 -17.20 -3.49 7.56
CA THR A 89 -16.88 -2.65 6.40
C THR A 89 -15.47 -3.00 5.88
N ASP A 90 -15.01 -4.22 6.16
CA ASP A 90 -13.73 -4.72 5.64
C ASP A 90 -13.84 -4.97 4.13
N GLU A 91 -12.68 -5.01 3.47
CA GLU A 91 -12.55 -5.13 2.03
C GLU A 91 -13.26 -6.35 1.48
N GLU A 92 -13.09 -7.52 2.12
CA GLU A 92 -13.70 -8.79 1.71
C GLU A 92 -15.23 -8.69 1.68
N TYR A 93 -15.81 -8.14 2.76
CA TYR A 93 -17.26 -8.03 2.85
C TYR A 93 -17.81 -6.97 1.89
N LEU A 94 -17.17 -5.81 1.78
CA LEU A 94 -17.60 -4.78 0.82
C LEU A 94 -17.48 -5.28 -0.63
N THR A 95 -16.43 -5.99 -0.98
CA THR A 95 -16.27 -6.58 -2.32
C THR A 95 -17.45 -7.51 -2.66
N SER A 96 -17.95 -8.28 -1.69
CA SER A 96 -19.13 -9.14 -1.89
C SER A 96 -20.44 -8.36 -2.11
N LEU A 97 -20.43 -7.06 -1.87
CA LEU A 97 -21.58 -6.16 -2.04
C LEU A 97 -21.41 -5.17 -3.20
N SER A 98 -20.33 -5.25 -3.96
CA SER A 98 -20.00 -4.29 -5.04
C SER A 98 -21.06 -4.19 -6.11
N ASP A 99 -21.76 -5.30 -6.41
CA ASP A 99 -22.83 -5.34 -7.40
C ASP A 99 -24.19 -4.79 -6.90
N LYS A 100 -24.32 -4.58 -5.58
CA LYS A 100 -25.58 -4.13 -4.99
C LYS A 100 -25.78 -2.63 -5.07
N HIS A 101 -24.70 -1.85 -4.97
CA HIS A 101 -24.79 -0.39 -5.00
C HIS A 101 -23.44 0.23 -5.42
N PRO A 102 -23.43 1.21 -6.34
CA PRO A 102 -22.20 1.80 -6.88
C PRO A 102 -21.33 2.51 -5.80
N ILE A 103 -21.90 2.99 -4.71
CA ILE A 103 -21.16 3.58 -3.60
C ILE A 103 -20.13 2.62 -3.01
N VAL A 104 -20.39 1.31 -3.05
CA VAL A 104 -19.48 0.30 -2.47
C VAL A 104 -18.16 0.26 -3.24
N SER A 105 -18.24 0.27 -4.57
CA SER A 105 -17.05 0.31 -5.44
C SER A 105 -16.25 1.58 -5.24
N LEU A 106 -16.92 2.75 -5.10
CA LEU A 106 -16.26 4.02 -4.81
C LEU A 106 -15.56 4.01 -3.43
N VAL A 107 -16.18 3.41 -2.42
CA VAL A 107 -15.56 3.28 -1.08
C VAL A 107 -14.33 2.38 -1.12
N LEU A 108 -14.36 1.27 -1.86
CA LEU A 108 -13.21 0.38 -2.04
C LEU A 108 -12.08 1.10 -2.77
N GLU A 109 -12.39 1.80 -3.85
CA GLU A 109 -11.44 2.61 -4.61
C GLU A 109 -10.81 3.70 -3.74
N TYR A 110 -11.63 4.50 -3.05
CA TYR A 110 -11.17 5.54 -2.11
C TYR A 110 -10.18 4.98 -1.09
N ARG A 111 -10.50 3.87 -0.45
CA ARG A 111 -9.64 3.25 0.56
C ARG A 111 -8.33 2.74 -0.02
N GLY A 112 -8.38 2.14 -1.21
CA GLY A 112 -7.18 1.70 -1.93
C GLY A 112 -6.24 2.86 -2.23
N LEU A 113 -6.76 3.93 -2.83
CA LEU A 113 -6.00 5.13 -3.17
C LEU A 113 -5.48 5.86 -1.92
N LYS A 114 -6.29 5.98 -0.88
CA LYS A 114 -5.89 6.61 0.39
C LYS A 114 -4.75 5.86 1.07
N LYS A 115 -4.79 4.52 1.02
CA LYS A 115 -3.71 3.67 1.53
C LYS A 115 -2.42 3.89 0.74
N LEU A 116 -2.49 3.98 -0.60
CA LEU A 116 -1.31 4.26 -1.43
C LEU A 116 -0.71 5.62 -1.12
N LEU A 117 -1.54 6.64 -0.99
CA LEU A 117 -1.11 7.99 -0.65
C LEU A 117 -0.37 8.01 0.69
N SER A 118 -0.99 7.51 1.75
CA SER A 118 -0.43 7.58 3.11
C SER A 118 0.77 6.65 3.31
N THR A 119 0.73 5.43 2.76
CA THR A 119 1.74 4.40 3.04
C THR A 119 3.01 4.59 2.22
N TYR A 120 2.88 5.12 1.00
CA TYR A 120 4.02 5.21 0.08
C TYR A 120 4.34 6.66 -0.31
N ILE A 121 3.38 7.43 -0.78
CA ILE A 121 3.65 8.74 -1.37
C ILE A 121 4.06 9.75 -0.29
N GLU A 122 3.34 9.79 0.82
CA GLU A 122 3.63 10.68 1.94
C GLU A 122 4.76 10.14 2.85
N ALA A 123 4.84 8.82 3.02
CA ALA A 123 5.77 8.21 3.96
C ALA A 123 7.18 8.03 3.38
N LEU A 124 7.34 7.59 2.12
CA LEU A 124 8.67 7.30 1.56
C LEU A 124 9.61 8.50 1.55
N PRO A 125 9.20 9.74 1.19
CA PRO A 125 10.09 10.89 1.24
C PRO A 125 10.66 11.19 2.65
N GLN A 126 9.89 10.87 3.71
CA GLN A 126 10.31 11.10 5.08
C GLN A 126 11.36 10.09 5.57
N LEU A 127 11.48 8.96 4.86
CA LEU A 127 12.43 7.88 5.16
C LEU A 127 13.76 8.02 4.41
N VAL A 128 13.89 9.04 3.55
CA VAL A 128 15.14 9.31 2.85
C VAL A 128 16.19 9.80 3.85
N ASN A 129 17.27 9.04 3.94
CA ASN A 129 18.39 9.40 4.79
C ASN A 129 19.07 10.67 4.25
N ARG A 130 19.20 11.68 5.10
CA ARG A 130 19.77 13.01 4.72
C ARG A 130 21.22 12.96 4.26
N TYR A 131 21.97 11.94 4.65
CA TYR A 131 23.40 11.81 4.31
C TYR A 131 23.61 11.05 3.02
N THR A 132 22.84 9.99 2.79
CA THR A 132 22.97 9.13 1.60
C THR A 132 22.03 9.52 0.46
N GLY A 133 20.95 10.27 0.76
CA GLY A 133 19.88 10.57 -0.18
C GLY A 133 19.05 9.35 -0.60
N ARG A 134 19.15 8.25 0.17
CA ARG A 134 18.53 6.97 -0.14
C ARG A 134 17.68 6.44 1.01
N ILE A 135 16.80 5.52 0.72
CA ILE A 135 16.03 4.76 1.71
C ILE A 135 16.75 3.45 1.99
N HIS A 136 17.01 3.17 3.24
CA HIS A 136 17.62 1.94 3.72
C HIS A 136 16.56 1.12 4.43
N THR A 137 16.29 -0.09 3.93
CA THR A 137 15.40 -1.07 4.55
C THR A 137 16.21 -2.14 5.23
N SER A 138 15.63 -2.91 6.14
CA SER A 138 16.26 -4.11 6.70
C SER A 138 15.61 -5.36 6.15
N TYR A 139 16.43 -6.33 5.74
CA TYR A 139 15.97 -7.62 5.24
C TYR A 139 16.10 -8.71 6.30
N ASN A 140 15.03 -9.47 6.51
CA ASN A 140 14.99 -10.56 7.50
C ASN A 140 14.84 -11.91 6.79
N GLN A 141 15.80 -12.81 7.00
CA GLN A 141 15.81 -14.16 6.38
C GLN A 141 14.93 -15.17 7.13
N ALA A 142 14.82 -15.05 8.45
CA ALA A 142 14.24 -16.08 9.32
C ALA A 142 12.83 -15.78 9.85
N VAL A 143 12.17 -14.72 9.38
CA VAL A 143 10.86 -14.28 9.91
C VAL A 143 9.69 -15.06 9.28
N THR A 144 9.80 -15.45 8.01
CA THR A 144 8.70 -16.11 7.32
C THR A 144 8.85 -17.63 7.34
N ALA A 145 7.77 -18.34 7.69
CA ALA A 145 7.74 -19.80 7.64
C ALA A 145 7.93 -20.39 6.22
N THR A 146 7.79 -19.56 5.20
CA THR A 146 7.88 -19.98 3.79
C THR A 146 9.29 -19.85 3.20
N GLY A 147 10.29 -19.42 3.98
CA GLY A 147 11.65 -19.14 3.50
C GLY A 147 11.74 -17.90 2.58
N ARG A 148 10.72 -17.03 2.56
CA ARG A 148 10.79 -15.75 1.87
C ARG A 148 11.47 -14.72 2.74
N LEU A 149 12.23 -13.81 2.12
CA LEU A 149 12.71 -12.62 2.81
C LEU A 149 11.52 -11.74 3.22
N SER A 150 11.63 -11.04 4.33
CA SER A 150 10.77 -9.92 4.66
C SER A 150 11.59 -8.63 4.75
N SER A 151 10.97 -7.51 4.41
CA SER A 151 11.57 -6.18 4.45
C SER A 151 10.84 -5.32 5.47
N THR A 152 11.61 -4.61 6.30
CA THR A 152 11.06 -3.74 7.37
C THR A 152 11.79 -2.40 7.41
N ASN A 153 11.10 -1.37 7.87
CA ASN A 153 11.62 -0.02 8.11
C ASN A 153 12.30 0.66 6.89
N PRO A 154 11.60 0.82 5.75
CA PRO A 154 10.22 0.48 5.44
C PRO A 154 10.05 -0.89 4.81
N ASN A 155 8.79 -1.41 4.75
CA ASN A 155 8.50 -2.59 3.97
C ASN A 155 8.37 -2.23 2.48
N LEU A 156 9.41 -2.48 1.70
CA LEU A 156 9.45 -2.21 0.26
C LEU A 156 8.85 -3.34 -0.59
N GLN A 157 8.53 -4.50 0.00
CA GLN A 157 8.00 -5.65 -0.72
C GLN A 157 6.50 -5.54 -1.00
N ASN A 158 5.77 -4.73 -0.24
CA ASN A 158 4.33 -4.59 -0.32
C ASN A 158 3.86 -3.50 -1.31
N ILE A 159 4.77 -2.87 -2.06
CA ILE A 159 4.40 -1.90 -3.10
C ILE A 159 3.57 -2.61 -4.18
N PRO A 160 2.34 -2.19 -4.45
CA PRO A 160 1.46 -2.86 -5.40
C PRO A 160 2.08 -2.97 -6.79
N VAL A 161 1.86 -4.12 -7.46
CA VAL A 161 2.44 -4.43 -8.78
C VAL A 161 1.39 -4.45 -9.88
N ARG A 162 0.16 -4.85 -9.52
CA ARG A 162 -0.90 -5.15 -10.50
C ARG A 162 -1.67 -3.89 -10.90
N GLU A 163 -1.86 -2.98 -9.97
CA GLU A 163 -2.62 -1.74 -10.17
C GLU A 163 -1.76 -0.68 -10.84
N GLU A 164 -2.37 0.14 -11.68
CA GLU A 164 -1.68 1.22 -12.40
C GLU A 164 -1.06 2.23 -11.44
N GLN A 165 -1.77 2.59 -10.39
CA GLN A 165 -1.33 3.50 -9.33
C GLN A 165 -0.07 2.96 -8.62
N GLY A 166 -0.01 1.65 -8.35
CA GLY A 166 1.18 1.01 -7.80
C GLY A 166 2.38 1.06 -8.74
N ARG A 167 2.13 0.98 -10.06
CA ARG A 167 3.18 1.13 -11.08
C ARG A 167 3.76 2.53 -11.09
N LEU A 168 2.94 3.57 -10.89
CA LEU A 168 3.40 4.96 -10.82
C LEU A 168 4.32 5.18 -9.60
N ILE A 169 3.98 4.63 -8.44
CA ILE A 169 4.86 4.65 -7.27
C ILE A 169 6.21 3.99 -7.58
N ARG A 170 6.21 2.85 -8.27
CA ARG A 170 7.44 2.15 -8.67
C ARG A 170 8.33 2.94 -9.62
N LYS A 171 7.76 3.77 -10.49
CA LYS A 171 8.52 4.66 -11.39
C LYS A 171 9.31 5.73 -10.64
N ALA A 172 8.98 6.01 -9.37
CA ALA A 172 9.75 6.91 -8.54
C ALA A 172 11.02 6.27 -7.97
N PHE A 173 11.16 4.94 -8.01
CA PHE A 173 12.41 4.27 -7.69
C PHE A 173 13.33 4.35 -8.90
N VAL A 174 14.46 5.02 -8.72
CA VAL A 174 15.39 5.34 -9.81
C VAL A 174 16.77 4.76 -9.53
N PRO A 175 17.60 4.47 -10.56
CA PRO A 175 18.98 4.06 -10.34
C PRO A 175 19.79 5.17 -9.67
N ALA A 176 20.91 4.80 -9.08
CA ALA A 176 21.79 5.74 -8.39
C ALA A 176 22.34 6.80 -9.34
N ASP A 177 22.67 6.40 -10.55
CA ASP A 177 23.19 7.20 -11.65
C ASP A 177 22.79 6.60 -13.01
N SER A 178 23.25 7.24 -14.11
CA SER A 178 22.92 6.81 -15.48
C SER A 178 23.54 5.47 -15.89
N ASP A 179 24.57 5.02 -15.20
CA ASP A 179 25.35 3.83 -15.56
C ASP A 179 24.79 2.55 -14.91
N HIS A 180 23.85 2.71 -13.95
CA HIS A 180 23.22 1.62 -13.25
C HIS A 180 21.77 1.42 -13.72
N ILE A 181 21.37 0.15 -13.85
CA ILE A 181 19.98 -0.21 -14.14
C ILE A 181 19.35 -0.74 -12.85
N LEU A 182 18.31 -0.02 -12.36
CA LEU A 182 17.51 -0.52 -11.27
C LEU A 182 16.57 -1.61 -11.80
N HIS A 183 16.97 -2.87 -11.64
CA HIS A 183 16.09 -4.00 -11.87
C HIS A 183 15.09 -4.15 -10.70
N ALA A 184 14.07 -3.29 -10.65
CA ALA A 184 12.96 -3.39 -9.69
C ALA A 184 12.03 -4.60 -9.98
N ARG A 185 12.46 -5.55 -10.83
CA ARG A 185 11.72 -6.76 -11.14
C ARG A 185 11.89 -7.78 -10.03
N ARG A 186 10.83 -8.02 -9.23
CA ARG A 186 10.65 -9.22 -8.39
C ARG A 186 11.81 -9.63 -7.47
N PHE A 187 12.92 -8.90 -7.43
CA PHE A 187 14.07 -9.27 -6.61
C PHE A 187 13.73 -9.21 -5.11
N LEU A 188 12.80 -8.34 -4.75
CA LEU A 188 12.23 -8.32 -3.40
C LEU A 188 11.22 -9.46 -3.15
N LEU A 189 10.92 -10.32 -4.14
CA LEU A 189 9.88 -11.33 -4.03
C LEU A 189 10.34 -12.78 -4.26
N ARG A 190 11.54 -13.04 -4.76
CA ARG A 190 12.04 -14.41 -5.00
C ARG A 190 13.56 -14.45 -5.04
N LEU A 191 14.17 -14.65 -3.90
CA LEU A 191 15.33 -15.49 -3.81
C LEU A 191 14.80 -16.88 -3.40
N ARG A 192 14.70 -17.79 -4.33
CA ARG A 192 14.65 -19.23 -4.14
C ARG A 192 15.98 -19.79 -4.57
#